data_ce1fe7737526d3246034c182b754b531
#
_entry.id   ce1fe7737526d3246034c182b754b531
#
_cell.length_a   1.000
_cell.length_b   1.000
_cell.length_c   1.000
_cell.angle_alpha   90.00
_cell.angle_beta   90.00
_cell.angle_gamma   90.00
#
_symmetry.space_group_name_H-M   'P 1'
#
loop_
_entity.id
_entity.type
_entity.pdbx_description
1 polymer ?
#
loop_
_entity_poly.entity_id
_entity_poly.type
_entity_poly.pdbx_seq_one_letter_code
_entity_poly.pdbx_strand_id
1 'polypeptide(L)'
;MTKEAELAIEVEKLTKRYGNFLAVNDISFTVRKGEVFALLGPNGAGKTTTVEIIDTIRTSTSGKVTLLGMDVTKKKHDIVPRIGVLPQGFSSFDRITVRETLQYYSRLFGCRNTDVDGLIELVNLKDKSQEQYKNLSGGLKQRLGIAIALVNDPEVVFLDEPTTGLDPRARREVWKVLLGLKKKGKTVFLTTHYMEEAELLADTVSIISKGKIVAMGSPGELIEYNANYLVLTLQSVDEKVFEIVRKMGCEPVLNNHRDVMIRVEHTDDVQKILNTIKEAGASYLGLDARKPNLEEVFLKLTGEALRDGPAGRRVAE
;
A
#
# COMPACT_ATOMS: atom_id res chain seq x y z
N MET A 1 13.62 31.11 -1.57
CA MET A 1 14.36 30.00 -2.19
C MET A 1 13.80 28.71 -1.59
N THR A 2 12.90 28.06 -2.30
CA THR A 2 12.41 26.72 -1.94
C THR A 2 13.59 25.77 -2.02
N LYS A 3 14.02 25.19 -0.89
CA LYS A 3 14.99 24.09 -0.88
C LYS A 3 14.41 23.01 -1.81
N GLU A 4 15.11 22.70 -2.90
CA GLU A 4 14.80 21.49 -3.66
C GLU A 4 14.75 20.31 -2.70
N ALA A 5 13.66 19.57 -2.71
CA ALA A 5 13.50 18.44 -1.81
C ALA A 5 14.54 17.38 -2.17
N GLU A 6 15.39 17.03 -1.21
CA GLU A 6 16.45 16.05 -1.41
C GLU A 6 15.85 14.67 -1.74
N LEU A 7 16.30 14.06 -2.83
CA LEU A 7 15.80 12.76 -3.27
C LEU A 7 16.49 11.62 -2.52
N ALA A 8 15.68 10.65 -2.07
CA ALA A 8 16.19 9.41 -1.49
C ALA A 8 16.38 8.34 -2.56
N ILE A 9 15.44 8.26 -3.53
CA ILE A 9 15.45 7.26 -4.60
C ILE A 9 15.15 7.96 -5.93
N GLU A 10 15.91 7.60 -6.95
CA GLU A 10 15.67 8.01 -8.34
C GLU A 10 15.71 6.77 -9.22
N VAL A 11 14.67 6.54 -9.97
CA VAL A 11 14.52 5.42 -10.92
C VAL A 11 14.30 5.99 -12.31
N GLU A 12 15.18 5.67 -13.24
CA GLU A 12 15.17 6.15 -14.61
C GLU A 12 15.07 4.97 -15.59
N LYS A 13 13.96 4.86 -16.31
CA LYS A 13 13.71 3.87 -17.38
C LYS A 13 14.05 2.44 -16.96
N LEU A 14 13.71 2.08 -15.73
CA LEU A 14 14.00 0.77 -15.17
C LEU A 14 13.25 -0.32 -15.91
N THR A 15 14.00 -1.31 -16.39
CA THR A 15 13.46 -2.49 -17.05
C THR A 15 14.05 -3.76 -16.47
N LYS A 16 13.21 -4.76 -16.23
CA LYS A 16 13.61 -6.11 -15.84
C LYS A 16 12.90 -7.18 -16.66
N ARG A 17 13.73 -8.02 -17.27
CA ARG A 17 13.27 -9.16 -18.08
C ARG A 17 13.79 -10.47 -17.50
N TYR A 18 12.94 -11.49 -17.49
CA TYR A 18 13.28 -12.87 -17.15
C TYR A 18 12.97 -13.75 -18.37
N GLY A 19 13.99 -14.10 -19.14
CA GLY A 19 13.78 -14.74 -20.44
C GLY A 19 12.87 -13.88 -21.32
N ASN A 20 11.72 -14.43 -21.72
CA ASN A 20 10.72 -13.71 -22.52
C ASN A 20 9.72 -12.89 -21.68
N PHE A 21 9.70 -13.06 -20.36
CA PHE A 21 8.77 -12.34 -19.48
C PHE A 21 9.34 -10.99 -19.09
N LEU A 22 8.58 -9.92 -19.35
CA LEU A 22 8.92 -8.55 -19.00
C LEU A 22 8.21 -8.17 -17.68
N ALA A 23 8.96 -8.28 -16.58
CA ALA A 23 8.42 -8.05 -15.23
C ALA A 23 8.28 -6.56 -14.89
N VAL A 24 9.25 -5.74 -15.32
CA VAL A 24 9.25 -4.28 -15.17
C VAL A 24 9.60 -3.69 -16.53
N ASN A 25 8.81 -2.71 -16.98
CA ASN A 25 8.84 -2.19 -18.34
C ASN A 25 8.95 -0.67 -18.36
N ASP A 26 10.17 -0.17 -18.43
CA ASP A 26 10.49 1.25 -18.63
C ASP A 26 9.82 2.18 -17.61
N ILE A 27 9.94 1.87 -16.30
CA ILE A 27 9.38 2.70 -15.24
C ILE A 27 10.37 3.77 -14.78
N SER A 28 9.84 4.97 -14.49
CA SER A 28 10.60 6.09 -13.95
C SER A 28 9.80 6.77 -12.84
N PHE A 29 10.45 7.03 -11.71
CA PHE A 29 9.86 7.77 -10.57
C PHE A 29 10.95 8.24 -9.60
N THR A 30 10.56 9.11 -8.69
CA THR A 30 11.42 9.62 -7.62
C THR A 30 10.74 9.49 -6.26
N VAL A 31 11.55 9.34 -5.20
CA VAL A 31 11.10 9.34 -3.81
C VAL A 31 11.89 10.39 -3.04
N ARG A 32 11.22 11.27 -2.33
CA ARG A 32 11.84 12.31 -1.52
C ARG A 32 12.29 11.76 -0.18
N LYS A 33 13.30 12.37 0.42
CA LYS A 33 13.69 12.04 1.81
C LYS A 33 12.55 12.36 2.78
N GLY A 34 12.31 11.43 3.71
CA GLY A 34 11.31 11.57 4.76
C GLY A 34 9.87 11.30 4.33
N GLU A 35 9.61 10.95 3.05
CA GLU A 35 8.26 10.58 2.62
C GLU A 35 7.98 9.08 2.74
N VAL A 36 6.71 8.76 2.83
CA VAL A 36 6.18 7.41 2.64
C VAL A 36 5.71 7.29 1.19
N PHE A 37 6.44 6.48 0.41
CA PHE A 37 6.11 6.17 -0.97
C PHE A 37 5.49 4.77 -1.06
N ALA A 38 4.33 4.64 -1.69
CA ALA A 38 3.67 3.36 -1.91
C ALA A 38 3.68 2.96 -3.39
N LEU A 39 4.21 1.78 -3.68
CA LEU A 39 4.08 1.13 -4.98
C LEU A 39 2.87 0.20 -4.94
N LEU A 40 1.73 0.66 -5.44
CA LEU A 40 0.43 0.01 -5.39
C LEU A 40 0.15 -0.78 -6.67
N GLY A 41 -0.26 -2.04 -6.56
CA GLY A 41 -0.64 -2.82 -7.73
C GLY A 41 -0.99 -4.27 -7.41
N PRO A 42 -1.56 -5.03 -8.38
CA PRO A 42 -1.93 -6.43 -8.18
C PRO A 42 -0.70 -7.34 -8.03
N ASN A 43 -0.95 -8.58 -7.64
CA ASN A 43 0.08 -9.61 -7.61
C ASN A 43 0.60 -9.84 -9.03
N GLY A 44 1.94 -9.94 -9.17
CA GLY A 44 2.58 -10.08 -10.48
C GLY A 44 2.76 -8.77 -11.27
N ALA A 45 2.37 -7.61 -10.74
CA ALA A 45 2.54 -6.32 -11.42
C ALA A 45 3.99 -5.84 -11.53
N GLY A 46 4.95 -6.49 -10.84
CA GLY A 46 6.36 -6.11 -10.83
C GLY A 46 6.83 -5.40 -9.56
N LYS A 47 5.99 -5.29 -8.50
CA LYS A 47 6.31 -4.59 -7.25
C LYS A 47 7.57 -5.12 -6.56
N THR A 48 7.57 -6.40 -6.17
CA THR A 48 8.71 -7.07 -5.50
C THR A 48 9.98 -6.99 -6.35
N THR A 49 9.87 -7.22 -7.67
CA THR A 49 11.01 -7.08 -8.59
C THR A 49 11.60 -5.67 -8.59
N THR A 50 10.74 -4.65 -8.53
CA THR A 50 11.18 -3.24 -8.47
C THR A 50 11.90 -2.96 -7.15
N VAL A 51 11.34 -3.37 -6.02
CA VAL A 51 11.98 -3.22 -4.69
C VAL A 51 13.33 -3.91 -4.65
N GLU A 52 13.40 -5.21 -5.03
CA GLU A 52 14.64 -6.00 -5.02
C GLU A 52 15.76 -5.42 -5.89
N ILE A 53 15.44 -4.61 -6.91
CA ILE A 53 16.44 -3.90 -7.69
C ILE A 53 16.91 -2.64 -6.94
N ILE A 54 16.00 -1.90 -6.33
CA ILE A 54 16.34 -0.65 -5.63
C ILE A 54 17.14 -0.95 -4.36
N ASP A 55 16.77 -1.99 -3.61
CA ASP A 55 17.47 -2.41 -2.38
C ASP A 55 18.75 -3.22 -2.62
N THR A 56 19.18 -3.32 -3.90
CA THR A 56 20.42 -3.98 -4.33
C THR A 56 20.44 -5.52 -4.27
N ILE A 57 19.31 -6.17 -4.01
CA ILE A 57 19.22 -7.64 -4.01
C ILE A 57 19.31 -8.19 -5.44
N ARG A 58 18.72 -7.48 -6.39
CA ARG A 58 18.59 -7.91 -7.80
C ARG A 58 19.15 -6.88 -8.78
N THR A 59 19.69 -7.34 -9.90
CA THR A 59 20.15 -6.46 -10.98
C THR A 59 19.04 -6.17 -11.99
N SER A 60 18.99 -4.94 -12.51
CA SER A 60 18.15 -4.56 -13.64
C SER A 60 18.63 -5.17 -14.96
N THR A 61 17.76 -5.22 -15.98
CA THR A 61 18.17 -5.49 -17.36
C THR A 61 18.67 -4.22 -18.05
N SER A 62 17.99 -3.10 -17.81
CA SER A 62 18.38 -1.76 -18.27
C SER A 62 17.78 -0.69 -17.37
N GLY A 63 18.14 0.57 -17.61
CA GLY A 63 17.76 1.70 -16.79
C GLY A 63 18.78 1.98 -15.69
N LYS A 64 18.54 3.03 -14.93
CA LYS A 64 19.43 3.49 -13.86
C LYS A 64 18.65 3.65 -12.57
N VAL A 65 19.22 3.24 -11.45
CA VAL A 65 18.67 3.45 -10.12
C VAL A 65 19.72 4.09 -9.23
N THR A 66 19.33 5.20 -8.61
CA THR A 66 20.14 5.92 -7.63
C THR A 66 19.43 5.87 -6.28
N LEU A 67 20.12 5.44 -5.23
CA LEU A 67 19.65 5.37 -3.86
C LEU A 67 20.57 6.17 -2.96
N LEU A 68 20.02 7.17 -2.25
CA LEU A 68 20.79 8.10 -1.41
C LEU A 68 21.97 8.77 -2.17
N GLY A 69 21.74 9.14 -3.44
CA GLY A 69 22.74 9.74 -4.32
C GLY A 69 23.77 8.75 -4.89
N MET A 70 23.61 7.45 -4.65
CA MET A 70 24.54 6.40 -5.06
C MET A 70 23.93 5.45 -6.08
N ASP A 71 24.67 5.10 -7.13
CA ASP A 71 24.27 4.09 -8.12
C ASP A 71 24.23 2.70 -7.45
N VAL A 72 23.06 2.06 -7.45
CA VAL A 72 22.82 0.78 -6.77
C VAL A 72 23.66 -0.38 -7.33
N THR A 73 24.11 -0.28 -8.58
CA THR A 73 24.92 -1.32 -9.22
C THR A 73 26.42 -1.21 -8.84
N LYS A 74 26.87 0.00 -8.48
CA LYS A 74 28.29 0.31 -8.25
C LYS A 74 28.64 0.45 -6.78
N LYS A 75 27.67 0.90 -5.95
CA LYS A 75 27.89 1.32 -4.56
C LYS A 75 27.14 0.50 -3.53
N LYS A 76 26.90 -0.79 -3.82
CA LYS A 76 26.13 -1.70 -2.95
C LYS A 76 26.65 -1.71 -1.51
N HIS A 77 27.97 -1.78 -1.32
CA HIS A 77 28.58 -1.82 0.03
C HIS A 77 28.35 -0.54 0.84
N ASP A 78 28.25 0.60 0.17
CA ASP A 78 28.01 1.90 0.82
C ASP A 78 26.50 2.09 1.11
N ILE A 79 25.63 1.46 0.32
CA ILE A 79 24.18 1.56 0.42
C ILE A 79 23.62 0.63 1.51
N VAL A 80 24.02 -0.65 1.53
CA VAL A 80 23.43 -1.68 2.40
C VAL A 80 23.41 -1.29 3.89
N PRO A 81 24.45 -0.67 4.48
CA PRO A 81 24.39 -0.25 5.88
C PRO A 81 23.40 0.89 6.18
N ARG A 82 22.91 1.60 5.15
CA ARG A 82 22.05 2.77 5.26
C ARG A 82 20.56 2.46 4.96
N ILE A 83 20.26 1.22 4.62
CA ILE A 83 18.89 0.76 4.33
C ILE A 83 18.45 -0.32 5.30
N GLY A 84 17.14 -0.42 5.50
CA GLY A 84 16.50 -1.52 6.19
C GLY A 84 15.51 -2.21 5.25
N VAL A 85 15.46 -3.52 5.26
CA VAL A 85 14.60 -4.29 4.36
C VAL A 85 13.79 -5.31 5.15
N LEU A 86 12.47 -5.29 4.96
CA LEU A 86 11.56 -6.34 5.38
C LEU A 86 10.98 -7.01 4.13
N PRO A 87 11.50 -8.18 3.72
CA PRO A 87 10.99 -8.91 2.56
C PRO A 87 9.65 -9.57 2.87
N GLN A 88 8.88 -9.85 1.83
CA GLN A 88 7.65 -10.63 1.93
C GLN A 88 7.96 -12.02 2.53
N GLY A 89 7.12 -12.50 3.46
CA GLY A 89 7.29 -13.82 4.07
C GLY A 89 8.47 -13.95 5.02
N PHE A 90 8.91 -12.83 5.64
CA PHE A 90 9.97 -12.85 6.64
C PHE A 90 9.72 -13.86 7.75
N SER A 91 10.76 -14.60 8.14
CA SER A 91 10.78 -15.48 9.30
C SER A 91 12.09 -15.34 10.09
N SER A 92 12.05 -15.67 11.37
CA SER A 92 13.21 -15.64 12.26
C SER A 92 13.36 -16.95 13.01
N PHE A 93 14.31 -17.02 13.93
CA PHE A 93 14.60 -18.24 14.72
C PHE A 93 13.51 -18.51 15.75
N ASP A 94 12.92 -19.67 15.73
CA ASP A 94 11.76 -20.06 16.53
C ASP A 94 11.93 -19.94 18.05
N ARG A 95 13.13 -20.25 18.56
CA ARG A 95 13.38 -20.43 19.99
C ARG A 95 14.00 -19.23 20.70
N ILE A 96 14.36 -18.19 19.98
CA ILE A 96 14.86 -16.94 20.58
C ILE A 96 13.73 -15.95 20.83
N THR A 97 13.87 -15.14 21.86
CA THR A 97 12.89 -14.13 22.25
C THR A 97 12.93 -12.93 21.30
N VAL A 98 11.89 -12.08 21.38
CA VAL A 98 11.85 -10.79 20.66
C VAL A 98 13.13 -9.98 20.93
N ARG A 99 13.53 -9.85 22.20
CA ARG A 99 14.73 -9.12 22.61
C ARG A 99 16.00 -9.75 22.03
N GLU A 100 16.17 -11.05 22.21
CA GLU A 100 17.33 -11.77 21.68
C GLU A 100 17.41 -11.69 20.17
N THR A 101 16.26 -11.71 19.48
CA THR A 101 16.21 -11.53 18.02
C THR A 101 16.81 -10.20 17.63
N LEU A 102 16.38 -9.09 18.24
CA LEU A 102 16.89 -7.77 17.92
C LEU A 102 18.39 -7.62 18.27
N GLN A 103 18.82 -8.19 19.40
CA GLN A 103 20.24 -8.22 19.78
C GLN A 103 21.08 -9.03 18.78
N TYR A 104 20.55 -10.16 18.29
CA TYR A 104 21.21 -10.98 17.29
C TYR A 104 21.42 -10.22 15.98
N TYR A 105 20.34 -9.60 15.44
CA TYR A 105 20.44 -8.85 14.20
C TYR A 105 21.29 -7.59 14.35
N SER A 106 21.24 -6.92 15.51
CA SER A 106 22.15 -5.79 15.83
C SER A 106 23.60 -6.19 15.69
N ARG A 107 23.97 -7.33 16.28
CA ARG A 107 25.36 -7.85 16.17
C ARG A 107 25.69 -8.28 14.75
N LEU A 108 24.76 -8.94 14.06
CA LEU A 108 24.93 -9.41 12.68
C LEU A 108 25.22 -8.25 11.72
N PHE A 109 24.52 -7.10 11.91
CA PHE A 109 24.71 -5.89 11.10
C PHE A 109 25.87 -5.02 11.63
N GLY A 110 26.59 -5.45 12.65
CA GLY A 110 27.73 -4.70 13.21
C GLY A 110 27.35 -3.47 14.02
N CYS A 111 26.07 -3.34 14.41
CA CYS A 111 25.53 -2.21 15.15
C CYS A 111 25.79 -2.39 16.66
N ARG A 112 26.78 -1.70 17.21
CA ARG A 112 27.17 -1.89 18.65
C ARG A 112 26.28 -1.14 19.62
N ASN A 113 25.60 -0.08 19.19
CA ASN A 113 24.83 0.85 20.04
C ASN A 113 23.34 0.90 19.68
N THR A 114 22.77 -0.21 19.21
CA THR A 114 21.34 -0.27 18.90
C THR A 114 20.51 -0.13 20.17
N ASP A 115 19.59 0.82 20.20
CA ASP A 115 18.58 0.95 21.25
C ASP A 115 17.49 -0.11 21.06
N VAL A 116 17.76 -1.32 21.57
CA VAL A 116 16.84 -2.46 21.48
C VAL A 116 15.54 -2.19 22.21
N ASP A 117 15.59 -1.49 23.37
CA ASP A 117 14.38 -1.15 24.14
C ASP A 117 13.52 -0.14 23.38
N GLY A 118 14.11 0.89 22.81
CA GLY A 118 13.41 1.87 21.98
C GLY A 118 12.81 1.23 20.71
N LEU A 119 13.46 0.24 20.08
CA LEU A 119 12.89 -0.52 18.97
C LEU A 119 11.69 -1.36 19.40
N ILE A 120 11.78 -2.07 20.53
CA ILE A 120 10.68 -2.85 21.10
C ILE A 120 9.47 -1.96 21.41
N GLU A 121 9.71 -0.79 21.95
CA GLU A 121 8.65 0.19 22.25
C GLU A 121 8.04 0.76 20.97
N LEU A 122 8.86 1.13 19.98
CA LEU A 122 8.42 1.66 18.68
C LEU A 122 7.43 0.73 17.97
N VAL A 123 7.70 -0.58 18.01
CA VAL A 123 6.82 -1.58 17.36
C VAL A 123 5.77 -2.16 18.31
N ASN A 124 5.62 -1.56 19.52
CA ASN A 124 4.63 -1.97 20.53
C ASN A 124 4.71 -3.47 20.87
N LEU A 125 5.93 -3.93 21.20
CA LEU A 125 6.23 -5.32 21.61
C LEU A 125 6.74 -5.42 23.06
N LYS A 126 6.58 -4.38 23.91
CA LYS A 126 7.12 -4.33 25.27
C LYS A 126 6.67 -5.53 26.12
N ASP A 127 5.37 -5.82 26.11
CA ASP A 127 4.77 -6.93 26.90
C ASP A 127 5.14 -8.31 26.33
N LYS A 128 5.74 -8.37 25.14
CA LYS A 128 6.16 -9.57 24.42
C LYS A 128 7.67 -9.69 24.25
N SER A 129 8.44 -8.80 24.90
CA SER A 129 9.90 -8.72 24.72
C SER A 129 10.63 -10.03 25.08
N GLN A 130 10.11 -10.83 26.02
CA GLN A 130 10.63 -12.12 26.46
C GLN A 130 9.90 -13.32 25.82
N GLU A 131 8.92 -13.08 24.94
CA GLU A 131 8.20 -14.14 24.24
C GLU A 131 9.05 -14.68 23.08
N GLN A 132 9.06 -16.02 22.91
CA GLN A 132 9.76 -16.66 21.79
C GLN A 132 9.05 -16.40 20.45
N TYR A 133 9.82 -16.27 19.36
CA TYR A 133 9.33 -16.00 18.02
C TYR A 133 8.21 -16.96 17.58
N LYS A 134 8.34 -18.26 17.84
CA LYS A 134 7.33 -19.27 17.46
C LYS A 134 5.95 -19.02 18.07
N ASN A 135 5.90 -18.40 19.25
CA ASN A 135 4.65 -18.13 19.99
C ASN A 135 3.98 -16.81 19.57
N LEU A 136 4.63 -16.01 18.73
CA LEU A 136 4.08 -14.76 18.26
C LEU A 136 3.00 -14.99 17.20
N SER A 137 1.92 -14.21 17.26
CA SER A 137 0.95 -14.12 16.16
C SER A 137 1.57 -13.52 14.90
N GLY A 138 0.94 -13.69 13.74
CA GLY A 138 1.42 -13.11 12.47
C GLY A 138 1.69 -11.61 12.56
N GLY A 139 0.77 -10.85 13.15
CA GLY A 139 0.96 -9.40 13.33
C GLY A 139 2.10 -9.02 14.28
N LEU A 140 2.36 -9.83 15.32
CA LEU A 140 3.50 -9.62 16.21
C LEU A 140 4.82 -9.96 15.49
N LYS A 141 4.87 -11.03 14.70
CA LYS A 141 6.01 -11.39 13.87
C LYS A 141 6.34 -10.30 12.86
N GLN A 142 5.30 -9.73 12.23
CA GLN A 142 5.47 -8.65 11.26
C GLN A 142 6.05 -7.39 11.91
N ARG A 143 5.54 -6.99 13.07
CA ARG A 143 6.07 -5.86 13.83
C ARG A 143 7.52 -6.09 14.28
N LEU A 144 7.88 -7.31 14.68
CA LEU A 144 9.28 -7.67 14.97
C LEU A 144 10.14 -7.57 13.70
N GLY A 145 9.65 -8.03 12.55
CA GLY A 145 10.34 -7.87 11.25
C GLY A 145 10.63 -6.41 10.91
N ILE A 146 9.67 -5.51 11.14
CA ILE A 146 9.88 -4.06 10.98
C ILE A 146 10.97 -3.57 11.95
N ALA A 147 10.95 -3.99 13.21
CA ALA A 147 11.99 -3.60 14.18
C ALA A 147 13.38 -4.09 13.75
N ILE A 148 13.48 -5.30 13.17
CA ILE A 148 14.74 -5.82 12.62
C ILE A 148 15.23 -4.96 11.46
N ALA A 149 14.34 -4.55 10.55
CA ALA A 149 14.68 -3.65 9.46
C ALA A 149 15.16 -2.26 9.94
N LEU A 150 14.93 -1.92 11.21
CA LEU A 150 15.34 -0.64 11.82
C LEU A 150 16.60 -0.74 12.69
N VAL A 151 17.16 -1.91 12.87
CA VAL A 151 18.28 -2.17 13.82
C VAL A 151 19.50 -1.31 13.56
N ASN A 152 19.81 -1.05 12.29
CA ASN A 152 20.94 -0.24 11.82
C ASN A 152 20.62 1.27 11.68
N ASP A 153 19.48 1.72 12.20
CA ASP A 153 18.98 3.10 12.08
C ASP A 153 18.98 3.63 10.63
N PRO A 154 18.34 2.94 9.69
CA PRO A 154 18.44 3.21 8.26
C PRO A 154 17.85 4.56 7.88
N GLU A 155 18.34 5.14 6.76
CA GLU A 155 17.77 6.34 6.15
C GLU A 155 16.54 6.01 5.28
N VAL A 156 16.53 4.81 4.67
CA VAL A 156 15.42 4.30 3.85
C VAL A 156 15.03 2.91 4.32
N VAL A 157 13.74 2.70 4.53
CA VAL A 157 13.15 1.39 4.92
C VAL A 157 12.29 0.87 3.79
N PHE A 158 12.61 -0.33 3.30
CA PHE A 158 11.84 -1.07 2.30
C PHE A 158 10.97 -2.12 2.97
N LEU A 159 9.67 -2.10 2.66
CA LEU A 159 8.68 -3.01 3.24
C LEU A 159 7.88 -3.65 2.10
N ASP A 160 8.14 -4.93 1.84
CA ASP A 160 7.43 -5.65 0.77
C ASP A 160 6.17 -6.31 1.33
N GLU A 161 5.01 -5.74 1.00
CA GLU A 161 3.68 -6.18 1.42
C GLU A 161 3.55 -6.42 2.95
N PRO A 162 3.82 -5.39 3.78
CA PRO A 162 4.01 -5.55 5.23
C PRO A 162 2.76 -6.00 6.00
N THR A 163 1.58 -5.97 5.39
CA THR A 163 0.32 -6.32 6.06
C THR A 163 -0.42 -7.48 5.43
N THR A 164 0.18 -8.12 4.42
CA THR A 164 -0.43 -9.26 3.72
C THR A 164 -0.64 -10.43 4.67
N GLY A 165 -1.84 -11.03 4.62
CA GLY A 165 -2.22 -12.17 5.47
C GLY A 165 -2.55 -11.82 6.92
N LEU A 166 -2.55 -10.54 7.31
CA LEU A 166 -2.93 -10.11 8.64
C LEU A 166 -4.44 -9.84 8.74
N ASP A 167 -5.00 -10.14 9.92
CA ASP A 167 -6.35 -9.72 10.25
C ASP A 167 -6.46 -8.17 10.35
N PRO A 168 -7.67 -7.58 10.27
CA PRO A 168 -7.85 -6.12 10.26
C PRO A 168 -7.30 -5.40 11.50
N ARG A 169 -7.29 -6.06 12.67
CA ARG A 169 -6.74 -5.48 13.90
C ARG A 169 -5.22 -5.45 13.85
N ALA A 170 -4.59 -6.56 13.49
CA ALA A 170 -3.15 -6.65 13.35
C ALA A 170 -2.62 -5.68 12.29
N ARG A 171 -3.33 -5.52 11.15
CA ARG A 171 -3.01 -4.57 10.10
C ARG A 171 -2.97 -3.14 10.63
N ARG A 172 -3.98 -2.70 11.38
CA ARG A 172 -4.01 -1.37 11.99
C ARG A 172 -2.85 -1.12 12.96
N GLU A 173 -2.42 -2.14 13.71
CA GLU A 173 -1.25 -2.01 14.57
C GLU A 173 0.06 -1.83 13.79
N VAL A 174 0.22 -2.51 12.65
CA VAL A 174 1.35 -2.28 11.73
C VAL A 174 1.29 -0.85 11.16
N TRP A 175 0.14 -0.38 10.72
CA TRP A 175 -0.03 0.99 10.21
C TRP A 175 0.37 2.06 11.23
N LYS A 176 0.04 1.87 12.53
CA LYS A 176 0.50 2.78 13.60
C LYS A 176 2.02 2.86 13.68
N VAL A 177 2.70 1.72 13.53
CA VAL A 177 4.17 1.68 13.50
C VAL A 177 4.70 2.48 12.31
N LEU A 178 4.14 2.27 11.11
CA LEU A 178 4.58 2.97 9.89
C LEU A 178 4.32 4.49 9.98
N LEU A 179 3.18 4.91 10.51
CA LEU A 179 2.91 6.33 10.80
C LEU A 179 3.88 6.91 11.84
N GLY A 180 4.34 6.08 12.79
CA GLY A 180 5.39 6.44 13.73
C GLY A 180 6.74 6.69 13.06
N LEU A 181 7.11 5.88 12.06
CA LEU A 181 8.32 6.08 11.25
C LEU A 181 8.24 7.37 10.44
N LYS A 182 7.10 7.63 9.80
CA LYS A 182 6.84 8.88 9.07
C LYS A 182 7.04 10.10 9.96
N LYS A 183 6.47 10.10 11.19
CA LYS A 183 6.65 11.18 12.15
C LYS A 183 8.11 11.41 12.57
N LYS A 184 8.93 10.37 12.54
CA LYS A 184 10.38 10.44 12.81
C LYS A 184 11.20 10.88 11.59
N GLY A 185 10.55 11.21 10.48
CA GLY A 185 11.19 11.65 9.24
C GLY A 185 11.94 10.56 8.49
N LYS A 186 11.66 9.28 8.75
CA LYS A 186 12.24 8.16 8.00
C LYS A 186 11.61 8.07 6.61
N THR A 187 12.43 7.83 5.59
CA THR A 187 11.93 7.51 4.26
C THR A 187 11.44 6.07 4.24
N VAL A 188 10.20 5.84 3.83
CA VAL A 188 9.61 4.50 3.76
C VAL A 188 9.17 4.23 2.32
N PHE A 189 9.68 3.15 1.74
CA PHE A 189 9.21 2.60 0.49
C PHE A 189 8.43 1.32 0.78
N LEU A 190 7.13 1.33 0.53
CA LEU A 190 6.29 0.16 0.75
C LEU A 190 5.66 -0.33 -0.55
N THR A 191 5.53 -1.64 -0.71
CA THR A 191 4.65 -2.22 -1.72
C THR A 191 3.37 -2.69 -1.07
N THR A 192 2.28 -2.58 -1.78
CA THR A 192 0.99 -3.11 -1.31
C THR A 192 0.06 -3.38 -2.47
N HIS A 193 -0.91 -4.24 -2.24
CA HIS A 193 -2.10 -4.39 -3.09
C HIS A 193 -3.37 -3.90 -2.36
N TYR A 194 -3.24 -3.40 -1.12
CA TYR A 194 -4.34 -2.82 -0.34
C TYR A 194 -4.39 -1.30 -0.57
N MET A 195 -5.46 -0.82 -1.22
CA MET A 195 -5.68 0.60 -1.49
C MET A 195 -5.81 1.43 -0.22
N GLU A 196 -6.53 0.89 0.77
CA GLU A 196 -6.70 1.53 2.08
C GLU A 196 -5.35 1.81 2.76
N GLU A 197 -4.39 0.88 2.62
CA GLU A 197 -3.03 1.04 3.16
C GLU A 197 -2.29 2.18 2.46
N ALA A 198 -2.32 2.21 1.12
CA ALA A 198 -1.68 3.25 0.33
C ALA A 198 -2.31 4.62 0.61
N GLU A 199 -3.65 4.69 0.67
CA GLU A 199 -4.40 5.93 0.93
C GLU A 199 -4.12 6.50 2.34
N LEU A 200 -4.02 5.64 3.36
CA LEU A 200 -3.81 6.05 4.74
C LEU A 200 -2.36 6.47 5.02
N LEU A 201 -1.37 5.77 4.45
CA LEU A 201 0.02 5.89 4.86
C LEU A 201 0.85 6.77 3.94
N ALA A 202 0.62 6.70 2.62
CA ALA A 202 1.53 7.26 1.64
C ALA A 202 1.36 8.78 1.46
N ASP A 203 2.48 9.47 1.24
CA ASP A 203 2.52 10.83 0.72
C ASP A 203 2.41 10.80 -0.81
N THR A 204 3.06 9.81 -1.44
CA THR A 204 3.01 9.57 -2.87
C THR A 204 2.67 8.10 -3.13
N VAL A 205 1.71 7.87 -4.02
CA VAL A 205 1.32 6.55 -4.52
C VAL A 205 1.68 6.46 -5.99
N SER A 206 2.40 5.40 -6.37
CA SER A 206 2.63 5.02 -7.76
C SER A 206 1.84 3.75 -8.05
N ILE A 207 0.89 3.82 -8.95
CA ILE A 207 0.07 2.68 -9.37
C ILE A 207 0.80 1.94 -10.49
N ILE A 208 1.14 0.67 -10.24
CA ILE A 208 1.80 -0.20 -11.21
C ILE A 208 0.87 -1.31 -11.67
N SER A 209 0.78 -1.52 -12.98
CA SER A 209 0.05 -2.63 -13.60
C SER A 209 0.85 -3.17 -14.80
N LYS A 210 0.96 -4.51 -14.91
CA LYS A 210 1.68 -5.21 -16.02
C LYS A 210 3.08 -4.65 -16.27
N GLY A 211 3.81 -4.35 -15.18
CA GLY A 211 5.17 -3.83 -15.22
C GLY A 211 5.30 -2.35 -15.57
N LYS A 212 4.22 -1.60 -15.70
CA LYS A 212 4.23 -0.16 -16.05
C LYS A 212 3.57 0.68 -14.98
N ILE A 213 4.10 1.87 -14.72
CA ILE A 213 3.41 2.88 -13.92
C ILE A 213 2.29 3.46 -14.77
N VAL A 214 1.06 3.40 -14.24
CA VAL A 214 -0.14 3.91 -14.92
C VAL A 214 -0.61 5.26 -14.37
N ALA A 215 -0.27 5.56 -13.11
CA ALA A 215 -0.50 6.87 -12.48
C ALA A 215 0.43 7.04 -11.29
N MET A 216 0.75 8.29 -10.93
CA MET A 216 1.52 8.64 -9.75
C MET A 216 1.10 10.03 -9.24
N GLY A 217 0.97 10.17 -7.93
CA GLY A 217 0.59 11.41 -7.23
C GLY A 217 0.26 11.15 -5.78
N SER A 218 -0.11 12.16 -5.03
CA SER A 218 -0.69 11.96 -3.71
C SER A 218 -2.04 11.21 -3.82
N PRO A 219 -2.47 10.46 -2.79
CA PRO A 219 -3.77 9.81 -2.81
C PRO A 219 -4.91 10.76 -3.19
N GLY A 220 -4.91 11.97 -2.61
CA GLY A 220 -5.92 12.99 -2.90
C GLY A 220 -5.92 13.44 -4.35
N GLU A 221 -4.75 13.75 -4.94
CA GLU A 221 -4.62 14.11 -6.34
C GLU A 221 -5.09 13.00 -7.27
N LEU A 222 -4.69 11.74 -7.01
CA LEU A 222 -5.11 10.60 -7.81
C LEU A 222 -6.63 10.43 -7.81
N ILE A 223 -7.28 10.63 -6.66
CA ILE A 223 -8.74 10.56 -6.52
C ILE A 223 -9.37 11.74 -7.27
N GLU A 224 -8.94 12.97 -7.04
CA GLU A 224 -9.51 14.17 -7.63
C GLU A 224 -9.44 14.17 -9.16
N TYR A 225 -8.28 13.80 -9.73
CA TYR A 225 -8.12 13.77 -11.20
C TYR A 225 -8.86 12.62 -11.89
N ASN A 226 -9.07 11.52 -11.20
CA ASN A 226 -9.63 10.32 -11.83
C ASN A 226 -11.09 10.04 -11.48
N ALA A 227 -11.61 10.63 -10.41
CA ALA A 227 -12.91 10.28 -9.87
C ALA A 227 -13.65 11.51 -9.33
N ASN A 228 -14.02 12.42 -10.25
CA ASN A 228 -14.79 13.63 -9.92
C ASN A 228 -16.30 13.34 -9.88
N TYR A 229 -16.71 12.44 -8.94
CA TYR A 229 -18.10 12.07 -8.71
C TYR A 229 -18.28 11.67 -7.23
N LEU A 230 -19.52 11.51 -6.79
CA LEU A 230 -19.85 10.91 -5.50
C LEU A 230 -20.30 9.46 -5.71
N VAL A 231 -19.99 8.61 -4.74
CA VAL A 231 -20.54 7.25 -4.66
C VAL A 231 -21.69 7.27 -3.67
N LEU A 232 -22.92 7.19 -4.20
CA LEU A 232 -24.13 7.04 -3.40
C LEU A 232 -24.41 5.55 -3.21
N THR A 233 -24.50 5.09 -1.97
CA THR A 233 -24.86 3.71 -1.62
C THR A 233 -26.21 3.71 -0.92
N LEU A 234 -27.18 3.02 -1.50
CA LEU A 234 -28.48 2.75 -0.90
C LEU A 234 -28.45 1.32 -0.37
N GLN A 235 -28.66 1.15 0.94
CA GLN A 235 -28.53 -0.13 1.62
C GLN A 235 -29.86 -0.89 1.71
N SER A 236 -29.79 -2.21 1.53
CA SER A 236 -30.94 -3.12 1.66
C SER A 236 -32.15 -2.63 0.86
N VAL A 237 -31.98 -2.39 -0.42
CA VAL A 237 -32.97 -1.81 -1.29
C VAL A 237 -34.08 -2.82 -1.68
N ASP A 238 -35.30 -2.29 -1.96
CA ASP A 238 -36.34 -2.98 -2.71
C ASP A 238 -35.84 -3.29 -4.15
N GLU A 239 -36.25 -4.44 -4.71
CA GLU A 239 -35.86 -4.85 -6.08
C GLU A 239 -36.19 -3.80 -7.15
N LYS A 240 -37.21 -2.97 -6.91
CA LYS A 240 -37.59 -1.85 -7.80
C LYS A 240 -36.58 -0.73 -7.87
N VAL A 241 -35.76 -0.50 -6.81
CA VAL A 241 -34.82 0.61 -6.75
C VAL A 241 -33.77 0.51 -7.86
N PHE A 242 -33.24 -0.69 -8.11
CA PHE A 242 -32.28 -0.90 -9.18
C PHE A 242 -32.82 -0.49 -10.57
N GLU A 243 -34.02 -0.92 -10.88
CA GLU A 243 -34.69 -0.59 -12.15
C GLU A 243 -35.05 0.90 -12.25
N ILE A 244 -35.46 1.54 -11.15
CA ILE A 244 -35.75 2.97 -11.12
C ILE A 244 -34.49 3.77 -11.46
N VAL A 245 -33.39 3.49 -10.75
CA VAL A 245 -32.12 4.17 -10.93
C VAL A 245 -31.56 3.96 -12.34
N ARG A 246 -31.70 2.74 -12.88
CA ARG A 246 -31.28 2.42 -14.25
C ARG A 246 -32.10 3.21 -15.29
N LYS A 247 -33.40 3.35 -15.10
CA LYS A 247 -34.29 4.16 -15.98
C LYS A 247 -33.97 5.66 -15.93
N MET A 248 -33.34 6.16 -14.87
CA MET A 248 -32.86 7.53 -14.77
C MET A 248 -31.55 7.77 -15.57
N GLY A 249 -31.01 6.74 -16.24
CA GLY A 249 -29.76 6.84 -17.00
C GLY A 249 -28.50 6.68 -16.14
N CYS A 250 -28.65 6.29 -14.88
CA CYS A 250 -27.52 5.93 -14.03
C CYS A 250 -27.09 4.48 -14.29
N GLU A 251 -25.82 4.17 -13.95
CA GLU A 251 -25.29 2.81 -14.01
C GLU A 251 -25.19 2.22 -12.57
N PRO A 252 -26.29 1.69 -12.01
CA PRO A 252 -26.27 1.14 -10.67
C PRO A 252 -25.51 -0.19 -10.64
N VAL A 253 -24.74 -0.40 -9.55
CA VAL A 253 -24.08 -1.67 -9.25
C VAL A 253 -24.76 -2.28 -8.02
N LEU A 254 -25.29 -3.49 -8.15
CA LEU A 254 -25.91 -4.23 -7.04
C LEU A 254 -24.84 -5.13 -6.39
N ASN A 255 -24.71 -5.08 -5.07
CA ASN A 255 -23.87 -5.99 -4.31
C ASN A 255 -24.65 -7.19 -3.73
N ASN A 256 -23.94 -8.15 -3.12
CA ASN A 256 -24.53 -9.35 -2.53
C ASN A 256 -25.42 -9.08 -1.30
N HIS A 257 -25.39 -7.88 -0.73
CA HIS A 257 -26.18 -7.47 0.43
C HIS A 257 -27.44 -6.70 0.05
N ARG A 258 -27.81 -6.67 -1.23
CA ARG A 258 -28.89 -5.85 -1.78
C ARG A 258 -28.66 -4.34 -1.61
N ASP A 259 -27.39 -3.89 -1.65
CA ASP A 259 -27.08 -2.48 -1.69
C ASP A 259 -26.87 -2.06 -3.15
N VAL A 260 -27.41 -0.92 -3.51
CA VAL A 260 -27.23 -0.31 -4.83
C VAL A 260 -26.23 0.83 -4.71
N MET A 261 -25.12 0.73 -5.42
CA MET A 261 -24.11 1.80 -5.56
C MET A 261 -24.34 2.54 -6.87
N ILE A 262 -24.32 3.86 -6.80
CA ILE A 262 -24.60 4.77 -7.91
C ILE A 262 -23.49 5.82 -7.96
N ARG A 263 -22.91 6.04 -9.15
CA ARG A 263 -22.02 7.18 -9.37
C ARG A 263 -22.86 8.41 -9.68
N VAL A 264 -22.61 9.50 -8.97
CA VAL A 264 -23.38 10.74 -9.04
C VAL A 264 -22.42 11.90 -9.25
N GLU A 265 -22.54 12.60 -10.38
CA GLU A 265 -21.62 13.69 -10.73
C GLU A 265 -21.89 14.99 -9.95
N HIS A 266 -23.16 15.26 -9.65
CA HIS A 266 -23.57 16.46 -8.91
C HIS A 266 -24.39 16.14 -7.68
N THR A 267 -24.23 16.89 -6.61
CA THR A 267 -24.96 16.73 -5.34
C THR A 267 -26.48 16.80 -5.54
N ASP A 268 -26.93 17.63 -6.50
CA ASP A 268 -28.35 17.80 -6.82
C ASP A 268 -28.98 16.51 -7.39
N ASP A 269 -28.19 15.68 -8.04
CA ASP A 269 -28.69 14.41 -8.60
C ASP A 269 -28.96 13.39 -7.51
N VAL A 270 -28.27 13.45 -6.36
CA VAL A 270 -28.59 12.64 -5.17
C VAL A 270 -30.05 12.92 -4.77
N GLN A 271 -30.44 14.18 -4.67
CA GLN A 271 -31.80 14.56 -4.27
C GLN A 271 -32.83 14.11 -5.29
N LYS A 272 -32.54 14.23 -6.59
CA LYS A 272 -33.42 13.72 -7.66
C LYS A 272 -33.63 12.23 -7.57
N ILE A 273 -32.54 11.44 -7.38
CA ILE A 273 -32.61 9.99 -7.22
C ILE A 273 -33.49 9.61 -6.03
N LEU A 274 -33.27 10.24 -4.88
CA LEU A 274 -34.03 9.94 -3.65
C LEU A 274 -35.50 10.29 -3.80
N ASN A 275 -35.85 11.42 -4.42
CA ASN A 275 -37.23 11.81 -4.68
C ASN A 275 -37.94 10.83 -5.63
N THR A 276 -37.29 10.44 -6.73
CA THR A 276 -37.85 9.48 -7.69
C THR A 276 -38.13 8.12 -7.05
N ILE A 277 -37.19 7.63 -6.20
CA ILE A 277 -37.37 6.37 -5.44
C ILE A 277 -38.60 6.49 -4.52
N LYS A 278 -38.70 7.60 -3.78
CA LYS A 278 -39.84 7.87 -2.88
C LYS A 278 -41.18 7.96 -3.62
N GLU A 279 -41.23 8.68 -4.75
CA GLU A 279 -42.44 8.82 -5.59
C GLU A 279 -42.91 7.47 -6.18
N ALA A 280 -41.95 6.59 -6.49
CA ALA A 280 -42.24 5.24 -6.96
C ALA A 280 -42.68 4.27 -5.84
N GLY A 281 -42.73 4.72 -4.59
CA GLY A 281 -43.09 3.89 -3.43
C GLY A 281 -42.05 2.80 -3.11
N ALA A 282 -40.83 2.93 -3.60
CA ALA A 282 -39.74 2.02 -3.29
C ALA A 282 -38.97 2.46 -2.02
N SER A 283 -38.34 1.52 -1.35
CA SER A 283 -37.71 1.76 -0.05
C SER A 283 -36.25 1.29 0.01
N TYR A 284 -35.49 1.89 0.92
CA TYR A 284 -34.13 1.51 1.32
C TYR A 284 -33.98 1.70 2.84
N LEU A 285 -33.10 0.94 3.49
CA LEU A 285 -32.90 1.02 4.94
C LEU A 285 -31.82 2.03 5.35
N GLY A 286 -30.85 2.24 4.51
CA GLY A 286 -29.74 3.15 4.80
C GLY A 286 -29.24 3.89 3.57
N LEU A 287 -28.60 5.03 3.81
CA LEU A 287 -28.01 5.87 2.77
C LEU A 287 -26.63 6.29 3.22
N ASP A 288 -25.64 6.11 2.34
CA ASP A 288 -24.28 6.64 2.48
C ASP A 288 -23.87 7.36 1.20
N ALA A 289 -23.25 8.51 1.35
CA ALA A 289 -22.70 9.28 0.23
C ALA A 289 -21.25 9.64 0.53
N ARG A 290 -20.32 9.08 -0.23
CA ARG A 290 -18.89 9.26 -0.02
C ARG A 290 -18.17 9.73 -1.28
N LYS A 291 -17.00 10.34 -1.09
CA LYS A 291 -16.05 10.54 -2.19
C LYS A 291 -15.49 9.18 -2.63
N PRO A 292 -15.09 9.04 -3.90
CA PRO A 292 -14.34 7.89 -4.38
C PRO A 292 -13.06 7.70 -3.56
N ASN A 293 -12.56 6.48 -3.56
CA ASN A 293 -11.28 6.13 -2.96
C ASN A 293 -10.29 5.63 -4.04
N LEU A 294 -9.09 5.23 -3.65
CA LEU A 294 -8.10 4.71 -4.59
C LEU A 294 -8.55 3.42 -5.29
N GLU A 295 -9.54 2.67 -4.76
CA GLU A 295 -10.05 1.46 -5.40
C GLU A 295 -10.81 1.80 -6.69
N GLU A 296 -11.67 2.80 -6.66
CA GLU A 296 -12.37 3.28 -7.85
C GLU A 296 -11.39 3.84 -8.89
N VAL A 297 -10.35 4.56 -8.44
CA VAL A 297 -9.29 5.06 -9.34
C VAL A 297 -8.54 3.91 -10.00
N PHE A 298 -8.14 2.92 -9.20
CA PHE A 298 -7.41 1.76 -9.70
C PHE A 298 -8.23 0.98 -10.73
N LEU A 299 -9.50 0.69 -10.45
CA LEU A 299 -10.43 0.03 -11.36
C LEU A 299 -10.57 0.79 -12.68
N LYS A 300 -10.70 2.12 -12.60
CA LYS A 300 -10.81 2.98 -13.79
C LYS A 300 -9.55 2.93 -14.66
N LEU A 301 -8.36 2.97 -14.05
CA LEU A 301 -7.08 3.05 -14.76
C LEU A 301 -6.62 1.70 -15.33
N THR A 302 -6.94 0.59 -14.67
CA THR A 302 -6.41 -0.73 -15.03
C THR A 302 -7.45 -1.64 -15.69
N GLY A 303 -8.74 -1.37 -15.47
CA GLY A 303 -9.83 -2.26 -15.86
C GLY A 303 -9.89 -3.57 -15.06
N GLU A 304 -9.06 -3.73 -14.04
CA GLU A 304 -8.94 -4.96 -13.24
C GLU A 304 -9.32 -4.70 -11.78
N ALA A 305 -10.26 -5.49 -11.23
CA ALA A 305 -10.52 -5.51 -9.79
C ALA A 305 -9.41 -6.29 -9.09
N LEU A 306 -8.87 -5.78 -7.97
CA LEU A 306 -7.99 -6.57 -7.10
C LEU A 306 -8.83 -7.66 -6.41
N ARG A 307 -8.36 -8.92 -6.50
CA ARG A 307 -9.16 -10.10 -6.12
C ARG A 307 -9.39 -10.28 -4.61
N ASP A 308 -8.84 -9.47 -3.75
CA ASP A 308 -8.88 -9.62 -2.28
C ASP A 308 -9.75 -8.58 -1.55
N GLY A 309 -10.52 -7.75 -2.27
CA GLY A 309 -11.59 -6.95 -1.69
C GLY A 309 -12.91 -7.74 -1.64
N PRO A 310 -13.89 -7.41 -0.75
CA PRO A 310 -15.22 -8.01 -0.77
C PRO A 310 -16.04 -7.54 -1.99
N ALA A 311 -15.41 -7.38 -3.13
CA ALA A 311 -16.00 -6.94 -4.38
C ALA A 311 -16.68 -8.11 -5.09
N GLY A 312 -17.95 -7.92 -5.34
CA GLY A 312 -18.89 -8.83 -5.95
C GLY A 312 -18.35 -9.54 -7.18
N ARG A 313 -18.68 -10.83 -7.26
CA ARG A 313 -18.61 -11.61 -8.49
C ARG A 313 -19.35 -10.85 -9.58
N ARG A 314 -18.68 -10.56 -10.70
CA ARG A 314 -19.40 -10.19 -11.93
C ARG A 314 -20.40 -11.33 -12.21
N VAL A 315 -21.66 -10.99 -12.29
CA VAL A 315 -22.65 -11.86 -12.93
C VAL A 315 -22.21 -11.90 -14.39
N ALA A 316 -21.66 -13.04 -14.82
CA ALA A 316 -21.49 -13.33 -16.23
C ALA A 316 -22.89 -13.41 -16.85
N GLU A 317 -23.03 -12.87 -18.05
CA GLU A 317 -24.19 -12.96 -18.92
C GLU A 317 -24.73 -14.38 -19.06
#